data_c867bbfe92d45bb32abfa74be00d218d
#
_entry.id   c867bbfe92d45bb32abfa74be00d218d
#
_cell.length_a   1.000
_cell.length_b   1.000
_cell.length_c   1.000
_cell.angle_alpha   90.00
_cell.angle_beta   90.00
_cell.angle_gamma   90.00
#
_symmetry.space_group_name_H-M   'P 1'
#
loop_
_entity.id
_entity.type
_entity.pdbx_description
1 polymer ?
#
loop_
_entity_poly.entity_id
_entity_poly.type
_entity_poly.pdbx_seq_one_letter_code
_entity_poly.pdbx_strand_id
1 'polypeptide(L)'
;AAVYLSAVESLFKNGLDYAVLDATAVADARVENGALVNGSARWRVIVLPMIDTLPLEAWQRLAAFVRSGGTVIALAALPENSEREFPSTSVKRLAASMFGNEPAALRVHAQPSGGGCIYLPPGTEALLPTVLERLMEPEIQILQPHQAASQTKPIRITHRRMDNHDVLFIANDSPEPWSGEIAARSTAPGELWDPETGKVAPIPNPARIPLQLAQYDAVFLKFPSITPAKINRWQSGPLPELEITTLPTVAPVLAGGQYVEKELAQPEPQAAPGWRVVGRITRSQVDTFLFARIIYTTPPDLKGTQYLVLDTWTPNPKGAQPNLLAILREQDGSEYICDTGRPLGAAGKNRTFVPISRFKLAGWSKDENGQLDLSQVNEIRLGWGGHYGQEGDIVEFSFSAPSIVKGLQPPKKLE
;
A
#
# COMPACT_ATOMS: atom_id res chain seq x y z
N ALA A 1 0.54 -12.10 -8.85
CA ALA A 1 0.40 -10.94 -9.76
C ALA A 1 -0.25 -9.74 -9.07
N ALA A 2 -1.40 -9.89 -8.37
CA ALA A 2 -2.15 -8.78 -7.78
C ALA A 2 -1.31 -7.95 -6.77
N VAL A 3 -0.60 -8.59 -5.84
CA VAL A 3 0.25 -7.89 -4.84
C VAL A 3 1.39 -7.13 -5.51
N TYR A 4 2.02 -7.69 -6.54
CA TYR A 4 3.04 -7.01 -7.32
C TYR A 4 2.50 -5.73 -7.99
N LEU A 5 1.39 -5.86 -8.71
CA LEU A 5 0.76 -4.71 -9.37
C LEU A 5 0.32 -3.65 -8.35
N SER A 6 -0.26 -4.07 -7.23
CA SER A 6 -0.65 -3.15 -6.14
C SER A 6 0.55 -2.42 -5.54
N ALA A 7 1.70 -3.10 -5.35
CA ALA A 7 2.91 -2.48 -4.86
C ALA A 7 3.47 -1.45 -5.84
N VAL A 8 3.59 -1.81 -7.12
CA VAL A 8 4.08 -0.92 -8.18
C VAL A 8 3.18 0.31 -8.34
N GLU A 9 1.86 0.10 -8.43
CA GLU A 9 0.89 1.18 -8.52
C GLU A 9 0.94 2.10 -7.29
N SER A 10 1.09 1.51 -6.11
CA SER A 10 1.18 2.26 -4.85
C SER A 10 2.45 3.13 -4.79
N LEU A 11 3.59 2.60 -5.21
CA LEU A 11 4.84 3.37 -5.30
C LEU A 11 4.71 4.51 -6.30
N PHE A 12 4.21 4.21 -7.50
CA PHE A 12 4.03 5.19 -8.56
C PHE A 12 3.09 6.34 -8.15
N LYS A 13 1.90 6.01 -7.62
CA LYS A 13 0.92 7.02 -7.18
C LYS A 13 1.40 7.88 -6.01
N ASN A 14 2.36 7.41 -5.23
CA ASN A 14 2.96 8.17 -4.15
C ASN A 14 4.24 8.93 -4.56
N GLY A 15 4.61 8.89 -5.84
CA GLY A 15 5.78 9.61 -6.36
C GLY A 15 7.11 9.02 -5.88
N LEU A 16 7.13 7.73 -5.56
CA LEU A 16 8.33 7.01 -5.16
C LEU A 16 8.97 6.36 -6.39
N ASP A 17 10.22 6.71 -6.69
CA ASP A 17 10.99 6.09 -7.77
C ASP A 17 11.43 4.69 -7.36
N TYR A 18 11.38 3.74 -8.29
CA TYR A 18 11.75 2.34 -8.07
C TYR A 18 12.34 1.68 -9.32
N ALA A 19 13.07 0.61 -9.11
CA ALA A 19 13.54 -0.27 -10.18
C ALA A 19 13.05 -1.71 -9.94
N VAL A 20 12.73 -2.41 -11.00
CA VAL A 20 12.40 -3.84 -10.95
C VAL A 20 13.68 -4.64 -11.17
N LEU A 21 13.97 -5.56 -10.24
CA LEU A 21 15.13 -6.44 -10.28
C LEU A 21 14.68 -7.89 -10.51
N ASP A 22 15.39 -8.60 -11.33
CA ASP A 22 15.25 -10.05 -11.42
C ASP A 22 16.13 -10.77 -10.37
N ALA A 23 15.91 -12.06 -10.22
CA ALA A 23 16.64 -12.87 -9.24
C ALA A 23 18.15 -12.93 -9.52
N THR A 24 18.56 -12.90 -10.79
CA THR A 24 19.98 -12.93 -11.21
C THR A 24 20.65 -11.62 -10.82
N ALA A 25 20.02 -10.48 -11.10
CA ALA A 25 20.53 -9.17 -10.71
C ALA A 25 20.74 -9.06 -9.19
N VAL A 26 19.87 -9.69 -8.39
CA VAL A 26 20.02 -9.76 -6.93
C VAL A 26 21.17 -10.67 -6.53
N ALA A 27 21.29 -11.86 -7.11
CA ALA A 27 22.34 -12.83 -6.79
C ALA A 27 23.74 -12.30 -7.13
N ASP A 28 23.88 -11.64 -8.29
CA ASP A 28 25.13 -11.09 -8.78
C ASP A 28 25.53 -9.76 -8.13
N ALA A 29 24.61 -9.10 -7.45
CA ALA A 29 24.88 -7.81 -6.81
C ALA A 29 25.93 -7.92 -5.71
N ARG A 30 26.77 -6.91 -5.57
CA ARG A 30 27.66 -6.74 -4.42
C ARG A 30 26.92 -6.08 -3.28
N VAL A 31 27.36 -6.37 -2.06
CA VAL A 31 26.82 -5.75 -0.85
C VAL A 31 27.86 -4.77 -0.31
N GLU A 32 27.51 -3.48 -0.30
CA GLU A 32 28.42 -2.41 0.10
C GLU A 32 27.69 -1.39 1.02
N ASN A 33 28.11 -1.30 2.29
CA ASN A 33 27.62 -0.27 3.22
C ASN A 33 26.09 -0.13 3.28
N GLY A 34 25.37 -1.25 3.40
CA GLY A 34 23.91 -1.27 3.46
C GLY A 34 23.22 -1.00 2.11
N ALA A 35 23.92 -1.21 1.02
CA ALA A 35 23.38 -1.17 -0.33
C ALA A 35 23.65 -2.45 -1.09
N LEU A 36 22.68 -2.84 -1.94
CA LEU A 36 22.87 -3.77 -3.02
C LEU A 36 23.38 -2.99 -4.24
N VAL A 37 24.46 -3.44 -4.85
CA VAL A 37 25.14 -2.73 -5.94
C VAL A 37 25.30 -3.64 -7.14
N ASN A 38 24.75 -3.21 -8.27
CA ASN A 38 24.94 -3.88 -9.55
C ASN A 38 25.27 -2.85 -10.63
N GLY A 39 26.46 -2.93 -11.21
CA GLY A 39 26.98 -1.85 -12.06
C GLY A 39 27.07 -0.51 -11.31
N SER A 40 26.45 0.51 -11.85
CA SER A 40 26.33 1.84 -11.24
C SER A 40 25.12 1.98 -10.33
N ALA A 41 24.18 1.04 -10.36
CA ALA A 41 22.94 1.11 -9.58
C ALA A 41 23.17 0.66 -8.13
N ARG A 42 22.49 1.33 -7.20
CA ARG A 42 22.58 1.09 -5.75
C ARG A 42 21.19 1.16 -5.12
N TRP A 43 20.80 0.09 -4.41
CA TRP A 43 19.53 0.00 -3.72
C TRP A 43 19.73 -0.20 -2.22
N ARG A 44 19.05 0.55 -1.41
CA ARG A 44 19.11 0.47 0.06
C ARG A 44 17.88 -0.17 0.67
N VAL A 45 16.79 -0.21 -0.08
CA VAL A 45 15.53 -0.85 0.30
C VAL A 45 15.13 -1.80 -0.82
N ILE A 46 14.83 -3.05 -0.47
CA ILE A 46 14.31 -4.06 -1.38
C ILE A 46 12.91 -4.43 -0.93
N VAL A 47 11.95 -4.39 -1.85
CA VAL A 47 10.57 -4.82 -1.62
C VAL A 47 10.35 -6.17 -2.32
N LEU A 48 9.81 -7.13 -1.59
CA LEU A 48 9.50 -8.48 -2.07
C LEU A 48 7.97 -8.63 -2.18
N PRO A 49 7.34 -8.33 -3.33
CA PRO A 49 5.89 -8.37 -3.47
C PRO A 49 5.38 -9.80 -3.68
N MET A 50 4.99 -10.48 -2.59
CA MET A 50 4.52 -11.86 -2.58
C MET A 50 5.55 -12.85 -3.16
N ILE A 51 6.81 -12.63 -2.83
CA ILE A 51 7.93 -13.50 -3.27
C ILE A 51 8.31 -14.42 -2.13
N ASP A 52 7.95 -15.68 -2.26
CA ASP A 52 8.31 -16.77 -1.34
C ASP A 52 9.43 -17.66 -1.91
N THR A 53 9.68 -17.57 -3.22
CA THR A 53 10.62 -18.42 -3.96
C THR A 53 11.62 -17.58 -4.75
N LEU A 54 12.91 -17.74 -4.47
CA LEU A 54 14.05 -17.25 -5.24
C LEU A 54 15.17 -18.28 -5.20
N PRO A 55 16.17 -18.23 -6.11
CA PRO A 55 17.39 -18.98 -5.97
C PRO A 55 18.03 -18.78 -4.59
N LEU A 56 18.57 -19.85 -4.02
CA LEU A 56 19.20 -19.81 -2.68
C LEU A 56 20.28 -18.74 -2.58
N GLU A 57 21.03 -18.53 -3.65
CA GLU A 57 22.08 -17.52 -3.74
C GLU A 57 21.52 -16.08 -3.61
N ALA A 58 20.37 -15.80 -4.24
CA ALA A 58 19.67 -14.53 -4.09
C ALA A 58 19.21 -14.31 -2.64
N TRP A 59 18.67 -15.33 -1.99
CA TRP A 59 18.30 -15.26 -0.55
C TRP A 59 19.51 -15.00 0.33
N GLN A 60 20.64 -15.67 0.08
CA GLN A 60 21.88 -15.44 0.82
C GLN A 60 22.40 -14.01 0.62
N ARG A 61 22.26 -13.46 -0.59
CA ARG A 61 22.64 -12.09 -0.92
C ARG A 61 21.77 -11.09 -0.16
N LEU A 62 20.44 -11.29 -0.16
CA LEU A 62 19.53 -10.45 0.61
C LEU A 62 19.81 -10.51 2.12
N ALA A 63 20.10 -11.68 2.67
CA ALA A 63 20.46 -11.79 4.08
C ALA A 63 21.80 -11.08 4.39
N ALA A 64 22.79 -11.15 3.50
CA ALA A 64 24.04 -10.40 3.64
C ALA A 64 23.79 -8.88 3.54
N PHE A 65 22.92 -8.44 2.63
CA PHE A 65 22.50 -7.06 2.49
C PHE A 65 21.89 -6.50 3.77
N VAL A 66 20.95 -7.24 4.37
CA VAL A 66 20.32 -6.83 5.66
C VAL A 66 21.37 -6.74 6.77
N ARG A 67 22.26 -7.73 6.88
CA ARG A 67 23.36 -7.71 7.85
C ARG A 67 24.34 -6.55 7.65
N SER A 68 24.46 -6.00 6.45
CA SER A 68 25.31 -4.84 6.15
C SER A 68 24.65 -3.50 6.40
N GLY A 69 23.36 -3.46 6.79
CA GLY A 69 22.62 -2.24 7.06
C GLY A 69 21.51 -1.93 6.05
N GLY A 70 21.24 -2.83 5.09
CA GLY A 70 20.14 -2.71 4.14
C GLY A 70 18.79 -3.07 4.72
N THR A 71 17.72 -2.73 4.03
CA THR A 71 16.33 -2.98 4.46
C THR A 71 15.59 -3.84 3.46
N VAL A 72 14.87 -4.86 3.94
CA VAL A 72 13.98 -5.70 3.14
C VAL A 72 12.56 -5.59 3.67
N ILE A 73 11.60 -5.35 2.78
CA ILE A 73 10.17 -5.32 3.10
C ILE A 73 9.50 -6.47 2.33
N ALA A 74 8.99 -7.45 3.06
CA ALA A 74 8.22 -8.55 2.47
C ALA A 74 6.73 -8.23 2.51
N LEU A 75 6.05 -8.36 1.36
CA LEU A 75 4.60 -8.15 1.23
C LEU A 75 3.91 -9.49 1.02
N ALA A 76 2.91 -9.77 1.83
CA ALA A 76 1.98 -10.89 1.76
C ALA A 76 2.60 -12.29 1.90
N ALA A 77 3.87 -12.48 1.63
CA ALA A 77 4.58 -13.75 1.79
C ALA A 77 5.98 -13.54 2.37
N LEU A 78 6.46 -14.53 3.08
CA LEU A 78 7.84 -14.59 3.58
C LEU A 78 8.66 -15.57 2.75
N PRO A 79 10.00 -15.44 2.73
CA PRO A 79 10.88 -16.40 2.08
C PRO A 79 10.64 -17.84 2.59
N GLU A 80 10.39 -18.79 1.70
CA GLU A 80 10.09 -20.17 2.08
C GLU A 80 10.85 -21.20 1.21
N ASN A 81 10.99 -20.91 -0.08
CA ASN A 81 11.45 -21.88 -1.07
C ASN A 81 12.73 -21.42 -1.78
N SER A 82 13.50 -22.38 -2.25
CA SER A 82 14.59 -22.17 -3.22
C SER A 82 14.18 -22.68 -4.60
N GLU A 83 15.08 -22.59 -5.57
CA GLU A 83 14.92 -23.16 -6.91
C GLU A 83 14.88 -24.70 -6.93
N ARG A 84 15.23 -25.37 -5.82
CA ARG A 84 15.38 -26.83 -5.74
C ARG A 84 14.58 -27.48 -4.63
N GLU A 85 14.24 -26.72 -3.57
CA GLU A 85 13.59 -27.24 -2.37
C GLU A 85 12.32 -26.49 -2.06
N PHE A 86 11.20 -27.20 -1.86
CA PHE A 86 9.84 -26.69 -1.59
C PHE A 86 9.18 -27.47 -0.45
N PRO A 87 9.26 -27.00 0.82
CA PRO A 87 9.98 -25.83 1.32
C PRO A 87 11.47 -26.09 1.54
N SER A 88 12.26 -25.01 1.54
CA SER A 88 13.71 -25.09 1.79
C SER A 88 14.06 -24.79 3.24
N THR A 89 14.71 -25.75 3.91
CA THR A 89 15.20 -25.55 5.28
C THR A 89 16.24 -24.42 5.36
N SER A 90 17.07 -24.28 4.33
CA SER A 90 18.07 -23.21 4.27
C SER A 90 17.43 -21.84 4.14
N VAL A 91 16.41 -21.70 3.29
CA VAL A 91 15.67 -20.45 3.11
C VAL A 91 14.90 -20.09 4.39
N LYS A 92 14.24 -21.04 5.04
CA LYS A 92 13.55 -20.80 6.32
C LYS A 92 14.48 -20.31 7.42
N ARG A 93 15.72 -20.82 7.49
CA ARG A 93 16.74 -20.30 8.42
C ARG A 93 17.16 -18.87 8.07
N LEU A 94 17.33 -18.53 6.80
CA LEU A 94 17.63 -17.17 6.37
C LEU A 94 16.44 -16.23 6.69
N ALA A 95 15.21 -16.65 6.39
CA ALA A 95 14.02 -15.89 6.74
C ALA A 95 13.93 -15.61 8.25
N ALA A 96 14.15 -16.62 9.10
CA ALA A 96 14.18 -16.45 10.55
C ALA A 96 15.28 -15.47 11.00
N SER A 97 16.45 -15.48 10.38
CA SER A 97 17.53 -14.53 10.69
C SER A 97 17.19 -13.10 10.23
N MET A 98 16.40 -12.93 9.18
CA MET A 98 16.01 -11.64 8.62
C MET A 98 14.79 -11.05 9.31
N PHE A 99 13.73 -11.84 9.49
CA PHE A 99 12.42 -11.40 9.97
C PHE A 99 12.10 -11.81 11.41
N GLY A 100 12.97 -12.62 12.05
CA GLY A 100 12.72 -13.24 13.36
C GLY A 100 12.05 -14.60 13.25
N ASN A 101 12.08 -15.37 14.35
CA ASN A 101 11.50 -16.73 14.40
C ASN A 101 9.96 -16.72 14.31
N GLU A 102 9.37 -15.66 14.83
CA GLU A 102 7.92 -15.41 14.75
C GLU A 102 7.71 -14.01 14.16
N PRO A 103 7.76 -13.87 12.84
CA PRO A 103 7.64 -12.57 12.19
C PRO A 103 6.23 -12.01 12.43
N ALA A 104 6.15 -11.11 13.40
CA ALA A 104 4.91 -10.42 13.70
C ALA A 104 4.59 -9.40 12.61
N ALA A 105 3.33 -9.28 12.29
CA ALA A 105 2.82 -8.26 11.38
C ALA A 105 3.20 -6.85 11.85
N LEU A 106 3.54 -5.98 10.91
CA LEU A 106 3.81 -4.57 11.18
C LEU A 106 4.89 -4.34 12.25
N ARG A 107 5.90 -5.19 12.28
CA ARG A 107 7.07 -5.02 13.15
C ARG A 107 8.35 -4.94 12.36
N VAL A 108 9.27 -4.16 12.87
CA VAL A 108 10.65 -4.13 12.39
C VAL A 108 11.45 -5.18 13.13
N HIS A 109 12.16 -6.03 12.42
CA HIS A 109 13.23 -6.86 12.93
C HIS A 109 14.56 -6.21 12.57
N ALA A 110 15.11 -5.42 13.50
CA ALA A 110 16.34 -4.68 13.28
C ALA A 110 17.59 -5.55 13.48
N GLN A 111 18.62 -5.26 12.72
CA GLN A 111 19.95 -5.86 12.85
C GLN A 111 20.90 -4.91 13.59
N PRO A 112 21.92 -5.42 14.28
CA PRO A 112 22.90 -4.59 14.99
C PRO A 112 23.62 -3.56 14.07
N SER A 113 23.74 -3.86 12.79
CA SER A 113 24.29 -2.98 11.75
C SER A 113 23.42 -1.77 11.42
N GLY A 114 22.19 -1.72 11.92
CA GLY A 114 21.19 -0.69 11.60
C GLY A 114 20.30 -0.98 10.40
N GLY A 115 20.49 -2.13 9.74
CA GLY A 115 19.55 -2.66 8.76
C GLY A 115 18.36 -3.35 9.42
N GLY A 116 17.40 -3.81 8.62
CA GLY A 116 16.26 -4.53 9.18
C GLY A 116 15.29 -5.05 8.15
N CYS A 117 14.35 -5.82 8.62
CA CYS A 117 13.29 -6.39 7.80
C CYS A 117 11.92 -6.05 8.38
N ILE A 118 10.95 -5.86 7.48
CA ILE A 118 9.56 -5.59 7.82
C ILE A 118 8.69 -6.58 7.06
N TYR A 119 7.73 -7.17 7.74
CA TYR A 119 6.72 -8.01 7.14
C TYR A 119 5.37 -7.32 7.13
N LEU A 120 4.81 -7.12 5.95
CA LEU A 120 3.46 -6.64 5.70
C LEU A 120 2.61 -7.84 5.24
N PRO A 121 1.81 -8.46 6.13
CA PRO A 121 1.01 -9.63 5.79
C PRO A 121 -0.10 -9.30 4.79
N PRO A 122 -0.75 -10.32 4.22
CA PRO A 122 -1.88 -10.12 3.32
C PRO A 122 -2.93 -9.16 3.90
N GLY A 123 -3.33 -8.16 3.11
CA GLY A 123 -4.29 -7.10 3.51
C GLY A 123 -3.65 -5.84 4.09
N THR A 124 -2.32 -5.82 4.31
CA THR A 124 -1.60 -4.64 4.81
C THR A 124 -0.64 -4.04 3.78
N GLU A 125 -0.60 -4.56 2.57
CA GLU A 125 0.29 -4.14 1.48
C GLU A 125 0.14 -2.66 1.14
N ALA A 126 -1.06 -2.13 1.31
CA ALA A 126 -1.38 -0.73 1.09
C ALA A 126 -0.61 0.23 2.01
N LEU A 127 -0.05 -0.27 3.12
CA LEU A 127 0.78 0.51 4.02
C LEU A 127 2.22 0.73 3.51
N LEU A 128 2.61 0.09 2.40
CA LEU A 128 3.97 0.19 1.87
C LEU A 128 4.48 1.64 1.72
N PRO A 129 3.75 2.59 1.09
CA PRO A 129 4.23 3.97 0.97
C PRO A 129 4.44 4.65 2.32
N THR A 130 3.51 4.42 3.24
CA THR A 130 3.58 4.91 4.62
C THR A 130 4.80 4.39 5.37
N VAL A 131 5.10 3.10 5.22
CA VAL A 131 6.30 2.49 5.80
C VAL A 131 7.55 3.11 5.20
N LEU A 132 7.60 3.30 3.89
CA LEU A 132 8.73 3.92 3.20
C LEU A 132 8.95 5.38 3.61
N GLU A 133 7.89 6.18 3.71
CA GLU A 133 7.99 7.58 4.17
C GLU A 133 8.57 7.70 5.58
N ARG A 134 8.40 6.68 6.42
CA ARG A 134 8.98 6.64 7.78
C ARG A 134 10.37 6.05 7.83
N LEU A 135 10.63 5.10 6.93
CA LEU A 135 11.90 4.41 6.85
C LEU A 135 13.00 5.29 6.28
N MET A 136 12.66 6.23 5.39
CA MET A 136 13.65 6.99 4.66
C MET A 136 13.30 8.48 4.56
N GLU A 137 14.32 9.31 4.65
CA GLU A 137 14.27 10.69 4.20
C GLU A 137 14.61 10.68 2.71
N PRO A 138 13.66 10.97 1.81
CA PRO A 138 13.90 10.88 0.37
C PRO A 138 14.92 11.93 -0.10
N GLU A 139 15.51 11.70 -1.25
CA GLU A 139 16.43 12.64 -1.90
C GLU A 139 15.71 13.92 -2.32
N ILE A 140 14.44 13.78 -2.65
CA ILE A 140 13.54 14.86 -3.08
C ILE A 140 12.27 14.81 -2.26
N GLN A 141 11.86 15.94 -1.74
CA GLN A 141 10.61 16.09 -1.00
C GLN A 141 9.68 17.09 -1.68
N ILE A 142 8.42 16.72 -1.80
CA ILE A 142 7.38 17.66 -2.21
C ILE A 142 6.87 18.34 -0.94
N LEU A 143 7.13 19.64 -0.83
CA LEU A 143 6.75 20.47 0.32
C LEU A 143 5.35 21.04 0.07
N GLN A 144 4.32 20.18 0.20
CA GLN A 144 2.92 20.63 0.15
C GLN A 144 2.28 20.50 1.52
N PRO A 145 1.37 21.43 1.90
CA PRO A 145 0.44 21.14 2.96
C PRO A 145 -0.36 19.89 2.56
N HIS A 146 -0.55 18.97 3.50
CA HIS A 146 -1.31 17.75 3.29
C HIS A 146 -2.64 18.06 2.59
N GLN A 147 -2.70 17.82 1.30
CA GLN A 147 -3.97 17.71 0.60
C GLN A 147 -4.68 16.45 1.12
N ALA A 148 -6.00 16.50 1.13
CA ALA A 148 -6.83 15.41 1.67
C ALA A 148 -6.33 14.05 1.18
N ALA A 149 -6.33 13.06 2.06
CA ALA A 149 -5.80 11.71 1.83
C ALA A 149 -6.42 10.95 0.63
N SER A 150 -7.49 11.49 0.06
CA SER A 150 -8.18 10.97 -1.12
C SER A 150 -7.50 11.34 -2.45
N GLN A 151 -6.54 12.28 -2.46
CA GLN A 151 -5.92 12.72 -3.71
C GLN A 151 -4.58 12.00 -3.94
N THR A 152 -4.46 11.36 -5.10
CA THR A 152 -3.16 10.86 -5.61
C THR A 152 -2.23 12.05 -5.78
N LYS A 153 -0.98 11.91 -5.33
CA LYS A 153 0.04 12.94 -5.56
C LYS A 153 0.25 13.07 -7.07
N PRO A 154 0.02 14.23 -7.69
CA PRO A 154 0.09 14.35 -9.15
C PRO A 154 1.52 14.38 -9.68
N ILE A 155 2.49 14.69 -8.83
CA ILE A 155 3.87 14.87 -9.24
C ILE A 155 4.60 13.53 -9.30
N ARG A 156 5.21 13.25 -10.45
CA ARG A 156 6.11 12.12 -10.67
C ARG A 156 7.54 12.61 -10.72
N ILE A 157 8.43 11.87 -10.10
CA ILE A 157 9.85 12.21 -10.03
C ILE A 157 10.63 10.98 -10.47
N THR A 158 11.54 11.19 -11.43
CA THR A 158 12.51 10.17 -11.81
C THR A 158 13.90 10.76 -11.67
N HIS A 159 14.79 10.07 -10.98
CA HIS A 159 16.16 10.48 -10.75
C HIS A 159 17.13 9.66 -11.62
N ARG A 160 18.05 10.36 -12.27
CA ARG A 160 19.16 9.75 -12.99
C ARG A 160 20.48 10.36 -12.50
N ARG A 161 21.36 9.49 -12.03
CA ARG A 161 22.72 9.86 -11.65
C ARG A 161 23.64 9.67 -12.83
N MET A 162 24.25 10.77 -13.26
CA MET A 162 25.24 10.81 -14.30
C MET A 162 26.65 10.87 -13.67
N ASP A 163 27.70 10.76 -14.47
CA ASP A 163 29.08 10.70 -13.95
C ASP A 163 29.45 11.91 -13.08
N ASN A 164 29.00 13.10 -13.46
CA ASN A 164 29.39 14.37 -12.82
C ASN A 164 28.20 15.26 -12.39
N HIS A 165 26.96 14.77 -12.48
CA HIS A 165 25.76 15.48 -12.06
C HIS A 165 24.57 14.56 -11.88
N ASP A 166 23.58 15.05 -11.18
CA ASP A 166 22.28 14.39 -11.00
C ASP A 166 21.20 15.15 -11.78
N VAL A 167 20.32 14.42 -12.45
CA VAL A 167 19.19 14.97 -13.21
C VAL A 167 17.89 14.38 -12.67
N LEU A 168 16.95 15.24 -12.38
CA LEU A 168 15.60 14.89 -11.98
C LEU A 168 14.64 15.29 -13.08
N PHE A 169 13.82 14.34 -13.53
CA PHE A 169 12.66 14.62 -14.36
C PHE A 169 11.45 14.73 -13.45
N ILE A 170 10.77 15.86 -13.47
CA ILE A 170 9.61 16.16 -12.64
C ILE A 170 8.43 16.45 -13.55
N ALA A 171 7.37 15.67 -13.45
CA ALA A 171 6.19 15.80 -14.29
C ALA A 171 4.90 15.90 -13.45
N ASN A 172 4.00 16.74 -13.90
CA ASN A 172 2.62 16.77 -13.42
C ASN A 172 1.78 15.74 -14.20
N ASP A 173 1.46 14.62 -13.57
CA ASP A 173 0.65 13.52 -14.12
C ASP A 173 -0.85 13.74 -13.80
N SER A 174 -1.36 14.93 -14.15
CA SER A 174 -2.73 15.33 -13.82
C SER A 174 -3.28 16.30 -14.88
N PRO A 175 -4.60 16.28 -15.16
CA PRO A 175 -5.25 17.27 -15.99
C PRO A 175 -5.34 18.65 -15.35
N GLU A 176 -5.02 18.77 -14.04
CA GLU A 176 -5.08 20.02 -13.31
C GLU A 176 -3.67 20.64 -13.18
N PRO A 177 -3.53 21.96 -13.30
CA PRO A 177 -2.27 22.63 -13.02
C PRO A 177 -1.83 22.37 -11.58
N TRP A 178 -0.53 22.23 -11.38
CA TRP A 178 0.06 22.06 -10.06
C TRP A 178 0.98 23.23 -9.70
N SER A 179 0.87 23.71 -8.48
CA SER A 179 1.75 24.71 -7.91
C SER A 179 2.19 24.30 -6.50
N GLY A 180 3.49 24.33 -6.25
CA GLY A 180 4.03 23.90 -4.96
C GLY A 180 5.54 24.13 -4.87
N GLU A 181 6.14 23.54 -3.84
CA GLU A 181 7.58 23.63 -3.61
C GLU A 181 8.19 22.22 -3.54
N ILE A 182 9.40 22.09 -4.04
CA ILE A 182 10.20 20.86 -3.94
C ILE A 182 11.50 21.18 -3.20
N ALA A 183 11.93 20.29 -2.33
CA ALA A 183 13.26 20.33 -1.72
C ALA A 183 14.13 19.20 -2.28
N ALA A 184 15.32 19.54 -2.76
CA ALA A 184 16.36 18.57 -3.15
C ALA A 184 17.48 18.54 -2.12
N ARG A 185 17.96 17.35 -1.77
CA ARG A 185 19.10 17.18 -0.83
C ARG A 185 20.43 17.46 -1.53
N SER A 186 20.57 18.66 -2.06
CA SER A 186 21.81 19.19 -2.62
C SER A 186 22.35 20.32 -1.75
N THR A 187 23.66 20.38 -1.60
CA THR A 187 24.34 21.51 -0.93
C THR A 187 24.81 22.58 -1.92
N ALA A 188 24.73 22.30 -3.21
CA ALA A 188 25.13 23.22 -4.28
C ALA A 188 23.90 23.72 -5.05
N PRO A 189 23.94 24.94 -5.57
CA PRO A 189 22.94 25.44 -6.51
C PRO A 189 22.76 24.52 -7.70
N GLY A 190 21.58 24.57 -8.31
CA GLY A 190 21.22 23.78 -9.48
C GLY A 190 20.66 24.61 -10.61
N GLU A 191 20.14 23.94 -11.61
CA GLU A 191 19.52 24.52 -12.79
C GLU A 191 18.14 23.91 -13.01
N LEU A 192 17.16 24.72 -13.37
CA LEU A 192 15.86 24.29 -13.87
C LEU A 192 15.86 24.42 -15.38
N TRP A 193 15.54 23.35 -16.07
CA TRP A 193 15.51 23.30 -17.53
C TRP A 193 14.08 23.04 -17.99
N ASP A 194 13.59 23.91 -18.84
CA ASP A 194 12.32 23.75 -19.53
C ASP A 194 12.56 22.97 -20.84
N PRO A 195 12.01 21.73 -20.97
CA PRO A 195 12.27 20.89 -22.14
C PRO A 195 11.59 21.40 -23.42
N GLU A 196 10.53 22.21 -23.34
CA GLU A 196 9.83 22.73 -24.51
C GLU A 196 10.55 23.91 -25.12
N THR A 197 11.02 24.82 -24.27
CA THR A 197 11.62 26.08 -24.74
C THR A 197 13.15 26.05 -24.74
N GLY A 198 13.77 25.06 -24.09
CA GLY A 198 15.22 25.00 -23.88
C GLY A 198 15.74 26.06 -22.91
N LYS A 199 14.88 26.81 -22.23
CA LYS A 199 15.29 27.82 -21.26
C LYS A 199 15.87 27.16 -20.01
N VAL A 200 16.90 27.82 -19.48
CA VAL A 200 17.58 27.41 -18.23
C VAL A 200 17.48 28.54 -17.23
N ALA A 201 17.03 28.24 -16.04
CA ALA A 201 16.95 29.14 -14.90
C ALA A 201 17.78 28.64 -13.73
N PRO A 202 18.44 29.50 -12.94
CA PRO A 202 19.19 29.06 -11.78
C PRO A 202 18.28 28.64 -10.63
N ILE A 203 18.69 27.60 -9.87
CA ILE A 203 18.12 27.20 -8.59
C ILE A 203 19.11 27.57 -7.48
N PRO A 204 18.99 28.76 -6.89
CA PRO A 204 19.94 29.19 -5.86
C PRO A 204 19.75 28.47 -4.53
N ASN A 205 18.53 28.01 -4.22
CA ASN A 205 18.20 27.31 -2.97
C ASN A 205 17.58 25.94 -3.25
N PRO A 206 18.38 24.87 -3.23
CA PRO A 206 17.85 23.51 -3.43
C PRO A 206 16.85 23.05 -2.37
N ALA A 207 16.90 23.58 -1.17
CA ALA A 207 15.98 23.21 -0.09
C ALA A 207 14.56 23.78 -0.27
N ARG A 208 14.37 24.70 -1.23
CA ARG A 208 13.08 25.33 -1.47
C ARG A 208 12.97 25.82 -2.92
N ILE A 209 12.45 24.99 -3.77
CA ILE A 209 12.34 25.20 -5.22
C ILE A 209 10.86 25.39 -5.54
N PRO A 210 10.39 26.63 -5.79
CA PRO A 210 9.02 26.86 -6.23
C PRO A 210 8.86 26.37 -7.68
N LEU A 211 7.82 25.60 -7.94
CA LEU A 211 7.46 25.09 -9.25
C LEU A 211 6.00 25.36 -9.57
N GLN A 212 5.74 25.68 -10.82
CA GLN A 212 4.41 25.78 -11.41
C GLN A 212 4.42 24.92 -12.68
N LEU A 213 3.59 23.90 -12.73
CA LEU A 213 3.48 22.97 -13.84
C LEU A 213 2.04 23.02 -14.36
N ALA A 214 1.88 23.29 -15.65
CA ALA A 214 0.58 23.17 -16.30
C ALA A 214 0.10 21.71 -16.29
N GLN A 215 -1.08 21.43 -16.80
CA GLN A 215 -1.56 20.07 -16.99
C GLN A 215 -0.58 19.28 -17.87
N TYR A 216 -0.16 18.11 -17.38
CA TYR A 216 0.78 17.19 -18.07
C TYR A 216 2.12 17.82 -18.46
N ASP A 217 2.51 18.92 -17.80
CA ASP A 217 3.77 19.62 -18.00
C ASP A 217 4.91 18.95 -17.22
N ALA A 218 6.15 19.19 -17.66
CA ALA A 218 7.34 18.63 -17.03
C ALA A 218 8.55 19.58 -17.11
N VAL A 219 9.45 19.42 -16.14
CA VAL A 219 10.74 20.12 -16.11
C VAL A 219 11.87 19.17 -15.73
N PHE A 220 13.10 19.56 -16.05
CA PHE A 220 14.29 18.93 -15.49
C PHE A 220 14.91 19.82 -14.42
N LEU A 221 15.35 19.20 -13.33
CA LEU A 221 16.24 19.84 -12.38
C LEU A 221 17.60 19.16 -12.45
N LYS A 222 18.66 19.94 -12.59
CA LYS A 222 20.03 19.44 -12.64
C LYS A 222 20.82 19.99 -11.47
N PHE A 223 21.53 19.12 -10.78
CA PHE A 223 22.41 19.46 -9.67
C PHE A 223 23.80 18.83 -9.86
N PRO A 224 24.87 19.48 -9.37
CA PRO A 224 26.20 18.86 -9.36
C PRO A 224 26.22 17.54 -8.60
N SER A 225 25.46 17.45 -7.51
CA SER A 225 25.25 16.21 -6.79
C SER A 225 24.02 16.29 -5.88
N ILE A 226 23.33 15.17 -5.73
CA ILE A 226 22.25 14.97 -4.75
C ILE A 226 22.70 13.96 -3.73
N THR A 227 22.58 14.32 -2.45
CA THR A 227 22.86 13.39 -1.35
C THR A 227 21.85 12.26 -1.37
N PRO A 228 22.29 10.99 -1.38
CA PRO A 228 21.40 9.84 -1.37
C PRO A 228 20.39 9.88 -0.22
N ALA A 229 19.25 9.23 -0.43
CA ALA A 229 18.23 9.07 0.60
C ALA A 229 18.86 8.52 1.88
N LYS A 230 18.48 9.08 3.01
CA LYS A 230 18.93 8.61 4.32
C LYS A 230 17.94 7.58 4.83
N ILE A 231 18.43 6.38 5.12
CA ILE A 231 17.64 5.35 5.79
C ILE A 231 17.75 5.56 7.30
N ASN A 232 16.59 5.70 7.93
CA ASN A 232 16.52 5.82 9.38
C ASN A 232 16.91 4.49 10.03
N ARG A 233 17.67 4.55 11.11
CA ARG A 233 17.98 3.36 11.92
C ARG A 233 16.75 3.05 12.77
N TRP A 234 16.31 1.80 12.73
CA TRP A 234 15.18 1.34 13.52
C TRP A 234 15.66 0.44 14.63
N GLN A 235 14.98 0.50 15.78
CA GLN A 235 15.07 -0.54 16.79
C GLN A 235 14.04 -1.62 16.49
N SER A 236 14.32 -2.87 16.86
CA SER A 236 13.34 -3.94 16.79
C SER A 236 12.11 -3.58 17.62
N GLY A 237 10.95 -3.67 17.00
CA GLY A 237 9.71 -3.30 17.68
C GLY A 237 8.53 -3.13 16.71
N PRO A 238 7.37 -2.79 17.24
CA PRO A 238 6.23 -2.47 16.39
C PRO A 238 6.56 -1.28 15.49
N LEU A 239 6.04 -1.30 14.26
CA LEU A 239 5.95 -0.08 13.46
C LEU A 239 5.19 0.96 14.30
N PRO A 240 5.49 2.26 14.14
CA PRO A 240 4.80 3.30 14.90
C PRO A 240 3.29 3.05 14.88
N GLU A 241 2.66 3.10 16.05
CA GLU A 241 1.27 2.75 16.23
C GLU A 241 0.38 3.52 15.25
N LEU A 242 -0.33 2.76 14.42
CA LEU A 242 -1.44 3.30 13.66
C LEU A 242 -2.55 3.57 14.66
N GLU A 243 -2.99 4.82 14.77
CA GLU A 243 -4.14 5.15 15.58
C GLU A 243 -5.41 4.67 14.86
N ILE A 244 -5.82 3.44 15.22
CA ILE A 244 -7.01 2.80 14.65
C ILE A 244 -8.20 3.16 15.53
N THR A 245 -9.14 3.92 14.97
CA THR A 245 -10.38 4.29 15.64
C THR A 245 -11.52 3.45 15.11
N THR A 246 -12.18 2.68 15.98
CA THR A 246 -13.35 1.90 15.60
C THR A 246 -14.57 2.79 15.46
N LEU A 247 -15.31 2.64 14.36
CA LEU A 247 -16.56 3.36 14.11
C LEU A 247 -17.69 2.82 15.01
N PRO A 248 -18.77 3.59 15.19
CA PRO A 248 -19.91 3.13 15.96
C PRO A 248 -20.44 1.77 15.48
N THR A 249 -20.72 0.88 16.42
CA THR A 249 -21.25 -0.44 16.13
C THR A 249 -22.74 -0.33 15.76
N VAL A 250 -23.07 -0.65 14.52
CA VAL A 250 -24.43 -0.63 13.98
C VAL A 250 -24.73 -1.99 13.36
N ALA A 251 -25.88 -2.55 13.69
CA ALA A 251 -26.31 -3.82 13.10
C ALA A 251 -26.57 -3.66 11.59
N PRO A 252 -25.96 -4.50 10.73
CA PRO A 252 -26.12 -4.37 9.29
C PRO A 252 -27.46 -4.91 8.82
N VAL A 253 -27.90 -4.43 7.65
CA VAL A 253 -29.04 -4.97 6.89
C VAL A 253 -28.48 -5.62 5.62
N LEU A 254 -28.97 -6.82 5.28
CA LEU A 254 -28.49 -7.52 4.08
C LEU A 254 -29.21 -7.05 2.82
N ALA A 255 -28.41 -6.70 1.80
CA ALA A 255 -28.86 -6.49 0.41
C ALA A 255 -28.20 -7.54 -0.49
N GLY A 256 -28.98 -8.29 -1.23
CA GLY A 256 -28.49 -9.32 -2.13
C GLY A 256 -29.31 -9.45 -3.40
N GLY A 257 -28.69 -9.99 -4.44
CA GLY A 257 -29.34 -10.30 -5.72
C GLY A 257 -30.40 -11.39 -5.57
N GLN A 258 -31.27 -11.51 -6.57
CA GLN A 258 -32.37 -12.48 -6.59
C GLN A 258 -31.91 -13.96 -6.59
N TYR A 259 -30.65 -14.20 -6.97
CA TYR A 259 -30.06 -15.54 -7.04
C TYR A 259 -29.12 -15.85 -5.86
N VAL A 260 -29.29 -15.13 -4.74
CA VAL A 260 -28.56 -15.37 -3.50
C VAL A 260 -29.53 -15.45 -2.34
N GLU A 261 -29.66 -16.62 -1.74
CA GLU A 261 -30.26 -16.77 -0.41
C GLU A 261 -29.30 -16.17 0.60
N LYS A 262 -29.82 -15.33 1.49
CA LYS A 262 -29.01 -14.52 2.41
C LYS A 262 -29.42 -14.71 3.85
N GLU A 263 -28.43 -14.84 4.71
CA GLU A 263 -28.62 -14.95 6.16
C GLU A 263 -27.63 -14.05 6.89
N LEU A 264 -28.12 -13.35 7.91
CA LEU A 264 -27.32 -12.63 8.89
C LEU A 264 -27.38 -13.40 10.20
N ALA A 265 -26.27 -14.00 10.59
CA ALA A 265 -26.16 -14.82 11.78
C ALA A 265 -25.22 -14.17 12.81
N GLN A 266 -25.23 -14.71 14.02
CA GLN A 266 -24.20 -14.41 15.01
C GLN A 266 -22.89 -15.09 14.59
N PRO A 267 -21.71 -14.45 14.84
CA PRO A 267 -20.44 -15.11 14.62
C PRO A 267 -20.31 -16.37 15.49
N GLU A 268 -19.50 -17.31 15.05
CA GLU A 268 -19.14 -18.44 15.90
C GLU A 268 -18.41 -17.95 17.18
N PRO A 269 -18.53 -18.67 18.31
CA PRO A 269 -17.98 -18.21 19.61
C PRO A 269 -16.49 -17.88 19.63
N GLN A 270 -15.72 -18.38 18.65
CA GLN A 270 -14.27 -18.14 18.52
C GLN A 270 -13.94 -16.97 17.59
N ALA A 271 -14.93 -16.41 16.87
CA ALA A 271 -14.78 -15.24 16.04
C ALA A 271 -14.84 -13.97 16.91
N ALA A 272 -14.24 -12.88 16.42
CA ALA A 272 -14.38 -11.57 17.07
C ALA A 272 -15.87 -11.14 17.15
N PRO A 273 -16.25 -10.31 18.12
CA PRO A 273 -17.61 -9.78 18.17
C PRO A 273 -17.97 -9.07 16.86
N GLY A 274 -19.16 -9.37 16.32
CA GLY A 274 -19.58 -8.79 15.05
C GLY A 274 -20.77 -9.53 14.43
N TRP A 275 -20.77 -9.66 13.12
CA TRP A 275 -21.83 -10.29 12.34
C TRP A 275 -21.27 -11.30 11.36
N ARG A 276 -22.01 -12.36 11.12
CA ARG A 276 -21.72 -13.37 10.11
C ARG A 276 -22.70 -13.25 8.96
N VAL A 277 -22.18 -13.09 7.76
CA VAL A 277 -22.93 -13.03 6.51
C VAL A 277 -22.77 -14.34 5.78
N VAL A 278 -23.88 -14.95 5.40
CA VAL A 278 -23.91 -16.19 4.61
C VAL A 278 -24.73 -15.96 3.37
N GLY A 279 -24.16 -16.24 2.21
CA GLY A 279 -24.82 -16.23 0.91
C GLY A 279 -24.74 -17.58 0.23
N ARG A 280 -25.90 -18.18 -0.08
CA ARG A 280 -25.98 -19.39 -0.90
C ARG A 280 -26.38 -19.01 -2.32
N ILE A 281 -25.57 -19.38 -3.30
CA ILE A 281 -25.85 -19.16 -4.71
C ILE A 281 -26.92 -20.15 -5.20
N THR A 282 -28.00 -19.65 -5.75
CA THR A 282 -29.14 -20.48 -6.22
C THR A 282 -29.18 -20.66 -7.74
N ARG A 283 -28.25 -20.02 -8.48
CA ARG A 283 -28.14 -20.15 -9.91
C ARG A 283 -26.71 -19.90 -10.38
N SER A 284 -26.21 -20.79 -11.23
CA SER A 284 -24.88 -20.66 -11.85
C SER A 284 -24.88 -19.67 -13.02
N GLN A 285 -23.68 -19.13 -13.34
CA GLN A 285 -23.41 -18.31 -14.54
C GLN A 285 -24.25 -17.03 -14.67
N VAL A 286 -24.64 -16.47 -13.53
CA VAL A 286 -25.35 -15.18 -13.47
C VAL A 286 -24.59 -14.24 -12.56
N ASP A 287 -24.86 -12.94 -12.67
CA ASP A 287 -24.35 -11.96 -11.73
C ASP A 287 -25.03 -12.15 -10.37
N THR A 288 -24.20 -12.30 -9.34
CA THR A 288 -24.63 -12.52 -7.96
C THR A 288 -23.93 -11.50 -7.06
N PHE A 289 -24.64 -11.00 -6.06
CA PHE A 289 -24.05 -10.13 -5.06
C PHE A 289 -24.72 -10.26 -3.70
N LEU A 290 -23.97 -9.98 -2.65
CA LEU A 290 -24.47 -9.87 -1.29
C LEU A 290 -23.63 -8.87 -0.51
N PHE A 291 -24.30 -7.87 0.09
CA PHE A 291 -23.67 -6.85 0.92
C PHE A 291 -24.36 -6.74 2.29
N ALA A 292 -23.56 -6.65 3.32
CA ALA A 292 -23.98 -6.17 4.64
C ALA A 292 -23.88 -4.63 4.62
N ARG A 293 -25.00 -3.96 4.80
CA ARG A 293 -25.16 -2.51 4.78
C ARG A 293 -25.16 -1.98 6.22
N ILE A 294 -24.15 -1.24 6.59
CA ILE A 294 -24.01 -0.56 7.88
C ILE A 294 -24.48 0.87 7.69
N ILE A 295 -25.68 1.20 8.13
CA ILE A 295 -26.34 2.49 7.89
C ILE A 295 -26.29 3.31 9.16
N TYR A 296 -25.55 4.40 9.14
CA TYR A 296 -25.41 5.31 10.27
C TYR A 296 -26.53 6.37 10.24
N THR A 297 -27.23 6.54 11.34
CA THR A 297 -28.23 7.62 11.50
C THR A 297 -27.61 9.00 11.52
N THR A 298 -26.39 9.08 12.03
CA THR A 298 -25.54 10.27 11.97
C THR A 298 -24.25 9.87 11.26
N PRO A 299 -23.84 10.56 10.18
CA PRO A 299 -22.60 10.26 9.49
C PRO A 299 -21.43 10.18 10.47
N PRO A 300 -20.60 9.10 10.39
CA PRO A 300 -19.41 9.02 11.20
C PRO A 300 -18.37 10.06 10.74
N ASP A 301 -17.55 10.54 11.67
CA ASP A 301 -16.47 11.47 11.29
C ASP A 301 -15.36 10.76 10.53
N LEU A 302 -15.47 10.74 9.20
CA LEU A 302 -14.47 10.20 8.28
C LEU A 302 -13.52 11.26 7.72
N LYS A 303 -13.66 12.53 8.11
CA LYS A 303 -12.78 13.59 7.61
C LYS A 303 -11.31 13.29 7.91
N GLY A 304 -10.46 13.36 6.89
CA GLY A 304 -9.04 13.08 6.99
C GLY A 304 -8.68 11.59 7.08
N THR A 305 -9.64 10.68 6.93
CA THR A 305 -9.39 9.24 6.88
C THR A 305 -8.50 8.88 5.70
N GLN A 306 -7.41 8.18 5.97
CA GLN A 306 -6.49 7.64 4.96
C GLN A 306 -6.82 6.19 4.60
N TYR A 307 -7.21 5.41 5.60
CA TYR A 307 -7.53 3.99 5.43
C TYR A 307 -8.84 3.64 6.14
N LEU A 308 -9.69 2.90 5.45
CA LEU A 308 -10.72 2.08 6.08
C LEU A 308 -10.07 0.76 6.51
N VAL A 309 -10.29 0.33 7.74
CA VAL A 309 -9.72 -0.91 8.30
C VAL A 309 -10.84 -1.90 8.54
N LEU A 310 -10.72 -3.06 7.91
CA LEU A 310 -11.71 -4.12 7.94
C LEU A 310 -11.14 -5.36 8.61
N ASP A 311 -11.70 -5.74 9.73
CA ASP A 311 -11.42 -7.01 10.39
C ASP A 311 -12.46 -8.04 9.96
N THR A 312 -12.01 -9.08 9.26
CA THR A 312 -12.86 -10.14 8.76
C THR A 312 -12.37 -11.51 9.26
N TRP A 313 -13.28 -12.44 9.35
CA TRP A 313 -12.96 -13.84 9.62
C TRP A 313 -13.76 -14.72 8.67
N THR A 314 -13.07 -15.65 8.03
CA THR A 314 -13.70 -16.64 7.15
C THR A 314 -13.37 -18.01 7.70
N PRO A 315 -14.37 -18.85 7.96
CA PRO A 315 -14.13 -20.24 8.35
C PRO A 315 -13.55 -21.01 7.15
N ASN A 316 -13.78 -22.29 7.05
CA ASN A 316 -13.33 -23.10 5.91
C ASN A 316 -14.12 -22.74 4.63
N PRO A 317 -13.59 -21.85 3.75
CA PRO A 317 -14.32 -21.42 2.57
C PRO A 317 -14.51 -22.58 1.60
N LYS A 318 -15.72 -22.71 1.08
CA LYS A 318 -16.09 -23.70 0.07
C LYS A 318 -16.79 -23.01 -1.08
N GLY A 319 -16.57 -23.48 -2.30
CA GLY A 319 -17.23 -22.98 -3.50
C GLY A 319 -16.65 -21.66 -4.00
N ALA A 320 -17.48 -20.70 -4.31
CA ALA A 320 -17.09 -19.40 -4.86
C ALA A 320 -16.12 -18.63 -3.97
N GLN A 321 -15.12 -18.04 -4.59
CA GLN A 321 -14.02 -17.35 -3.90
C GLN A 321 -13.88 -15.89 -4.39
N PRO A 322 -14.93 -15.05 -4.20
CA PRO A 322 -14.85 -13.63 -4.59
C PRO A 322 -13.92 -12.85 -3.67
N ASN A 323 -13.50 -11.68 -4.12
CA ASN A 323 -12.87 -10.70 -3.25
C ASN A 323 -13.91 -10.00 -2.37
N LEU A 324 -13.49 -9.57 -1.19
CA LEU A 324 -14.24 -8.64 -0.38
C LEU A 324 -14.28 -7.28 -1.09
N LEU A 325 -15.47 -6.77 -1.32
CA LEU A 325 -15.74 -5.43 -1.84
C LEU A 325 -16.18 -4.52 -0.69
N ALA A 326 -15.78 -3.26 -0.74
CA ALA A 326 -16.27 -2.22 0.15
C ALA A 326 -16.94 -1.11 -0.68
N ILE A 327 -18.07 -0.59 -0.20
CA ILE A 327 -18.76 0.56 -0.79
C ILE A 327 -18.95 1.62 0.28
N LEU A 328 -18.60 2.86 -0.04
CA LEU A 328 -18.95 4.06 0.72
C LEU A 328 -20.10 4.74 0.00
N ARG A 329 -21.19 5.02 0.72
CA ARG A 329 -22.37 5.68 0.15
C ARG A 329 -22.60 6.99 0.85
N GLU A 330 -22.75 8.04 0.07
CA GLU A 330 -23.04 9.40 0.54
C GLU A 330 -24.53 9.62 0.77
N GLN A 331 -24.87 10.70 1.47
CA GLN A 331 -26.26 11.04 1.82
C GLN A 331 -27.12 11.33 0.59
N ASP A 332 -26.54 11.86 -0.49
CA ASP A 332 -27.22 12.11 -1.76
C ASP A 332 -27.50 10.83 -2.57
N GLY A 333 -26.92 9.72 -2.15
CA GLY A 333 -27.06 8.42 -2.79
C GLY A 333 -25.89 7.99 -3.66
N SER A 334 -24.88 8.83 -3.83
CA SER A 334 -23.66 8.50 -4.58
C SER A 334 -22.92 7.34 -3.93
N GLU A 335 -22.44 6.39 -4.72
CA GLU A 335 -21.79 5.17 -4.26
C GLU A 335 -20.39 5.03 -4.85
N TYR A 336 -19.42 4.82 -3.98
CA TYR A 336 -18.01 4.63 -4.33
C TYR A 336 -17.57 3.23 -3.91
N ILE A 337 -17.05 2.45 -4.85
CA ILE A 337 -16.68 1.05 -4.66
C ILE A 337 -15.17 0.86 -4.70
N CYS A 338 -14.69 -0.07 -3.88
CA CYS A 338 -13.32 -0.57 -3.91
C CYS A 338 -13.29 -2.10 -3.84
N ASP A 339 -12.59 -2.74 -4.77
CA ASP A 339 -12.11 -4.10 -4.56
C ASP A 339 -10.93 -4.04 -3.60
N THR A 340 -11.10 -4.65 -2.42
CA THR A 340 -10.07 -4.60 -1.37
C THR A 340 -8.85 -5.47 -1.70
N GLY A 341 -8.96 -6.34 -2.70
CA GLY A 341 -7.96 -7.37 -3.01
C GLY A 341 -7.91 -8.51 -2.00
N ARG A 342 -8.83 -8.54 -1.02
CA ARG A 342 -8.91 -9.61 -0.02
C ARG A 342 -9.81 -10.73 -0.52
N PRO A 343 -9.26 -11.93 -0.84
CA PRO A 343 -10.07 -13.07 -1.19
C PRO A 343 -10.87 -13.56 0.02
N LEU A 344 -12.17 -13.74 -0.11
CA LEU A 344 -13.01 -14.39 0.92
C LEU A 344 -12.69 -15.88 1.06
N GLY A 345 -11.92 -16.45 0.12
CA GLY A 345 -11.33 -17.78 0.23
C GLY A 345 -10.15 -17.91 1.20
N ALA A 346 -9.59 -16.80 1.67
CA ALA A 346 -8.51 -16.83 2.65
C ALA A 346 -9.07 -17.09 4.04
N ALA A 347 -8.93 -18.32 4.53
CA ALA A 347 -9.43 -18.74 5.85
C ALA A 347 -8.75 -17.98 7.00
N GLY A 348 -9.46 -17.91 8.13
CA GLY A 348 -8.96 -17.34 9.38
C GLY A 348 -9.24 -15.84 9.54
N LYS A 349 -8.59 -15.25 10.55
CA LYS A 349 -8.71 -13.82 10.87
C LYS A 349 -7.83 -12.99 9.94
N ASN A 350 -8.41 -11.93 9.37
CA ASN A 350 -7.74 -11.06 8.43
C ASN A 350 -8.03 -9.60 8.76
N ARG A 351 -7.00 -8.76 8.78
CA ARG A 351 -7.13 -7.30 8.86
C ARG A 351 -6.70 -6.70 7.53
N THR A 352 -7.58 -5.91 6.92
CA THR A 352 -7.34 -5.31 5.61
C THR A 352 -7.38 -3.80 5.72
N PHE A 353 -6.31 -3.13 5.28
CA PHE A 353 -6.23 -1.68 5.16
C PHE A 353 -6.61 -1.29 3.74
N VAL A 354 -7.72 -0.57 3.60
CA VAL A 354 -8.24 -0.12 2.29
C VAL A 354 -7.98 1.38 2.16
N PRO A 355 -7.06 1.81 1.29
CA PRO A 355 -6.82 3.23 1.07
C PRO A 355 -8.08 3.91 0.54
N ILE A 356 -8.45 5.06 1.09
CA ILE A 356 -9.60 5.84 0.63
C ILE A 356 -9.43 6.23 -0.86
N SER A 357 -8.20 6.51 -1.28
CA SER A 357 -7.88 6.85 -2.68
C SER A 357 -8.17 5.72 -3.70
N ARG A 358 -8.43 4.49 -3.25
CA ARG A 358 -8.81 3.37 -4.13
C ARG A 358 -10.31 3.30 -4.44
N PHE A 359 -11.13 4.02 -3.68
CA PHE A 359 -12.56 4.07 -3.95
C PHE A 359 -12.83 4.87 -5.23
N LYS A 360 -13.62 4.32 -6.12
CA LYS A 360 -14.01 4.93 -7.40
C LYS A 360 -15.53 4.98 -7.48
N LEU A 361 -16.06 6.00 -8.12
CA LEU A 361 -17.48 6.09 -8.39
C LEU A 361 -17.95 4.79 -9.08
N ALA A 362 -18.96 4.16 -8.51
CA ALA A 362 -19.49 2.89 -9.03
C ALA A 362 -20.18 3.12 -10.38
N GLY A 363 -20.00 2.19 -11.33
CA GLY A 363 -20.52 2.34 -12.68
C GLY A 363 -22.06 2.46 -12.78
N TRP A 364 -22.77 2.11 -11.71
CA TRP A 364 -24.23 2.27 -11.59
C TRP A 364 -24.66 3.53 -10.84
N SER A 365 -23.69 4.28 -10.32
CA SER A 365 -23.93 5.49 -9.50
C SER A 365 -23.65 6.76 -10.29
N LYS A 366 -24.21 7.86 -9.83
CA LYS A 366 -23.97 9.21 -10.32
C LYS A 366 -23.62 10.09 -9.16
N ASP A 367 -22.72 11.02 -9.38
CA ASP A 367 -22.33 12.04 -8.45
C ASP A 367 -22.07 13.34 -9.22
N GLU A 368 -22.63 14.46 -8.73
CA GLU A 368 -22.57 15.75 -9.43
C GLU A 368 -21.14 16.32 -9.48
N ASN A 369 -20.36 16.12 -8.42
CA ASN A 369 -18.98 16.62 -8.34
C ASN A 369 -17.93 15.59 -8.74
N GLY A 370 -18.31 14.28 -8.86
CA GLY A 370 -17.43 13.19 -9.21
C GLY A 370 -16.35 12.87 -8.17
N GLN A 371 -16.47 13.36 -6.94
CA GLN A 371 -15.48 13.21 -5.88
C GLN A 371 -16.10 12.68 -4.60
N LEU A 372 -15.50 11.64 -4.02
CA LEU A 372 -15.93 11.11 -2.74
C LEU A 372 -15.79 12.15 -1.61
N ASP A 373 -16.92 12.60 -1.08
CA ASP A 373 -16.98 13.47 0.09
C ASP A 373 -17.18 12.65 1.36
N LEU A 374 -16.07 12.42 2.07
CA LEU A 374 -16.09 11.63 3.29
C LEU A 374 -16.97 12.19 4.40
N SER A 375 -17.28 13.49 4.37
CA SER A 375 -18.17 14.11 5.35
C SER A 375 -19.65 13.77 5.10
N GLN A 376 -19.98 13.32 3.91
CA GLN A 376 -21.32 12.95 3.49
C GLN A 376 -21.59 11.44 3.57
N VAL A 377 -20.57 10.62 3.84
CA VAL A 377 -20.72 9.17 3.93
C VAL A 377 -21.56 8.80 5.15
N ASN A 378 -22.71 8.17 4.91
CA ASN A 378 -23.61 7.68 5.95
C ASN A 378 -23.86 6.16 5.90
N GLU A 379 -23.30 5.47 4.90
CA GLU A 379 -23.44 4.02 4.79
C GLU A 379 -22.11 3.39 4.33
N ILE A 380 -21.72 2.31 4.99
CA ILE A 380 -20.61 1.45 4.58
C ILE A 380 -21.18 0.07 4.25
N ARG A 381 -20.83 -0.47 3.08
CA ARG A 381 -21.22 -1.83 2.71
C ARG A 381 -20.01 -2.71 2.58
N LEU A 382 -20.12 -3.93 3.11
CA LEU A 382 -19.11 -4.97 2.99
C LEU A 382 -19.75 -6.21 2.38
N GLY A 383 -19.13 -6.76 1.35
CA GLY A 383 -19.72 -7.91 0.67
C GLY A 383 -18.94 -8.35 -0.56
N TRP A 384 -19.63 -8.90 -1.50
CA TRP A 384 -19.08 -9.40 -2.75
C TRP A 384 -20.10 -9.26 -3.89
N GLY A 385 -19.62 -9.32 -5.15
CA GLY A 385 -20.45 -9.29 -6.34
C GLY A 385 -19.68 -9.71 -7.58
N GLY A 386 -20.42 -10.14 -8.60
CA GLY A 386 -19.88 -10.56 -9.88
C GLY A 386 -20.37 -11.95 -10.31
N HIS A 387 -19.80 -12.47 -11.40
CA HIS A 387 -20.10 -13.80 -11.92
C HIS A 387 -19.25 -14.88 -11.22
N TYR A 388 -19.63 -15.23 -9.99
CA TYR A 388 -18.90 -16.20 -9.18
C TYR A 388 -19.76 -17.41 -8.87
N GLY A 389 -19.09 -18.58 -8.78
CA GLY A 389 -19.62 -19.79 -8.20
C GLY A 389 -20.63 -20.55 -9.03
N GLN A 390 -21.05 -21.63 -8.43
CA GLN A 390 -22.03 -22.59 -8.95
C GLN A 390 -23.25 -22.62 -8.05
N GLU A 391 -24.37 -23.12 -8.56
CA GLU A 391 -25.53 -23.38 -7.72
C GLU A 391 -25.18 -24.30 -6.54
N GLY A 392 -25.56 -23.89 -5.34
CA GLY A 392 -25.23 -24.55 -4.08
C GLY A 392 -23.96 -24.04 -3.39
N ASP A 393 -23.12 -23.26 -4.07
CA ASP A 393 -21.94 -22.68 -3.45
C ASP A 393 -22.31 -21.69 -2.33
N ILE A 394 -21.48 -21.67 -1.28
CA ILE A 394 -21.64 -20.79 -0.13
C ILE A 394 -20.45 -19.84 -0.07
N VAL A 395 -20.76 -18.54 -0.02
CA VAL A 395 -19.83 -17.49 0.33
C VAL A 395 -20.17 -16.97 1.71
N GLU A 396 -19.25 -17.10 2.64
CA GLU A 396 -19.52 -16.68 4.02
C GLU A 396 -18.30 -15.96 4.61
N PHE A 397 -18.56 -14.93 5.40
CA PHE A 397 -17.55 -14.24 6.19
C PHE A 397 -18.18 -13.56 7.41
N SER A 398 -17.39 -13.42 8.45
CA SER A 398 -17.73 -12.59 9.61
C SER A 398 -16.93 -11.31 9.57
N PHE A 399 -17.47 -10.23 10.14
CA PHE A 399 -16.76 -8.95 10.25
C PHE A 399 -17.18 -8.23 11.55
N SER A 400 -16.29 -7.38 12.06
CA SER A 400 -16.58 -6.46 13.16
C SER A 400 -16.93 -5.06 12.62
N ALA A 401 -17.31 -4.14 13.52
CA ALA A 401 -17.48 -2.75 13.13
C ALA A 401 -16.23 -2.24 12.41
N PRO A 402 -16.38 -1.56 11.25
CA PRO A 402 -15.25 -0.98 10.54
C PRO A 402 -14.47 -0.02 11.43
N SER A 403 -13.20 0.13 11.17
CA SER A 403 -12.32 1.09 11.82
C SER A 403 -11.66 1.98 10.79
N ILE A 404 -11.07 3.08 11.23
CA ILE A 404 -10.41 4.05 10.36
C ILE A 404 -9.03 4.44 10.90
N VAL A 405 -8.17 4.89 10.00
CA VAL A 405 -6.90 5.55 10.30
C VAL A 405 -6.91 6.92 9.64
N LYS A 406 -6.85 7.99 10.43
CA LYS A 406 -6.87 9.40 9.95
C LYS A 406 -5.48 9.97 9.70
N GLY A 407 -4.49 9.46 10.34
CA GLY A 407 -3.12 9.93 10.21
C GLY A 407 -2.16 8.94 10.82
N LEU A 408 -0.89 9.11 10.43
CA LEU A 408 0.19 8.37 11.05
C LEU A 408 0.82 9.29 12.05
N GLN A 409 0.86 8.88 13.30
CA GLN A 409 1.63 9.60 14.29
C GLN A 409 3.09 9.69 13.84
N PRO A 410 3.75 10.86 13.93
CA PRO A 410 5.17 10.94 13.65
C PRO A 410 5.91 9.95 14.58
N PRO A 411 7.00 9.29 14.10
CA PRO A 411 7.78 8.42 14.96
C PRO A 411 8.21 9.22 16.20
N LYS A 412 8.08 8.61 17.38
CA LYS A 412 8.73 9.17 18.59
C LYS A 412 10.19 9.39 18.21
N LYS A 413 10.66 10.64 18.31
CA LYS A 413 12.08 10.92 18.14
C LYS A 413 12.80 10.04 19.14
N LEU A 414 13.67 9.18 18.63
CA LEU A 414 14.64 8.50 19.49
C LEU A 414 15.59 9.58 19.99
N GLU A 415 15.53 9.91 21.26
CA GLU A 415 16.53 10.71 21.95
C GLU A 415 17.87 9.99 21.99
#